data_0892681a62421cf9e146f2217f1846eb
#
_entry.id   0892681a62421cf9e146f2217f1846eb
#
_cell.length_a   1.000
_cell.length_b   1.000
_cell.length_c   1.000
_cell.angle_alpha   90.00
_cell.angle_beta   90.00
_cell.angle_gamma   90.00
#
_symmetry.space_group_name_H-M   'P 1'
#
loop_
_entity.id
_entity.type
_entity.pdbx_description
1 polymer ?
#
loop_
_entity_poly.entity_id
_entity_poly.type
_entity_poly.pdbx_seq_one_letter_code
_entity_poly.pdbx_strand_id
1 'polypeptide(L)'
;LINKGFDADTVVRSGCMAKDADMILSEFILLGIGGKELSEENAAQTAKALNIIQPDFIRVHATGIKPESKLGEFVRNGSFALQSEEEIVVEQKLFLQQLHEMDSYYVNEHIVNLLLEIRGNLRTEKQEMLSTIDRFLTLPPDERLLFAVGRRLNIFFRLDDLKKPKLHQKAEESLQQILSKNPHVDFAALCNYVRQSQI
;
A
#
# COMPACT_ATOMS: atom_id res chain seq x y z
N LEU A 1 14.03 -10.59 -3.49
CA LEU A 1 13.64 -9.61 -4.50
C LEU A 1 14.46 -8.32 -4.39
N ILE A 2 14.59 -7.74 -3.20
CA ILE A 2 15.42 -6.56 -2.96
C ILE A 2 16.66 -7.00 -2.19
N ASN A 3 17.86 -6.83 -2.79
CA ASN A 3 19.10 -7.12 -2.11
C ASN A 3 19.56 -5.87 -1.33
N LYS A 4 19.24 -5.81 -0.05
CA LYS A 4 19.67 -4.73 0.86
C LYS A 4 20.98 -5.05 1.59
N GLY A 5 21.56 -6.25 1.40
CA GLY A 5 22.80 -6.68 2.05
C GLY A 5 22.65 -7.08 3.52
N PHE A 6 21.44 -7.20 4.04
CA PHE A 6 21.12 -7.67 5.40
C PHE A 6 19.83 -8.50 5.39
N ASP A 7 19.67 -9.33 6.41
CA ASP A 7 18.51 -10.21 6.62
C ASP A 7 17.51 -9.64 7.65
N ALA A 8 16.39 -10.34 7.83
CA ALA A 8 15.34 -9.96 8.76
C ALA A 8 15.81 -9.96 10.21
N ASP A 9 16.68 -10.91 10.60
CA ASP A 9 17.21 -11.00 11.96
C ASP A 9 18.08 -9.79 12.29
N THR A 10 18.84 -9.30 11.32
CA THR A 10 19.64 -8.08 11.46
C THR A 10 18.74 -6.85 11.66
N VAL A 11 17.64 -6.74 10.90
CA VAL A 11 16.67 -5.64 11.06
C VAL A 11 16.05 -5.68 12.46
N VAL A 12 15.54 -6.83 12.86
CA VAL A 12 14.89 -7.01 14.18
C VAL A 12 15.87 -6.67 15.30
N ARG A 13 17.08 -7.22 15.27
CA ARG A 13 18.11 -6.94 16.28
C ARG A 13 18.46 -5.45 16.35
N SER A 14 18.64 -4.79 15.20
CA SER A 14 18.98 -3.36 15.16
C SER A 14 17.82 -2.50 15.67
N GLY A 15 16.58 -2.85 15.33
CA GLY A 15 15.39 -2.16 15.84
C GLY A 15 15.25 -2.31 17.36
N CYS A 16 15.41 -3.52 17.91
CA CYS A 16 15.41 -3.74 19.35
C CYS A 16 16.52 -2.95 20.06
N MET A 17 17.75 -2.96 19.53
CA MET A 17 18.85 -2.17 20.10
C MET A 17 18.56 -0.66 20.11
N ALA A 18 17.91 -0.12 19.08
CA ALA A 18 17.50 1.28 19.04
C ALA A 18 16.44 1.58 20.12
N LYS A 19 15.47 0.69 20.30
CA LYS A 19 14.43 0.81 21.36
C LYS A 19 15.04 0.67 22.77
N ASP A 20 15.96 -0.27 22.98
CA ASP A 20 16.67 -0.45 24.25
C ASP A 20 17.54 0.78 24.63
N ALA A 21 17.94 1.57 23.62
CA ALA A 21 18.67 2.83 23.80
C ALA A 21 17.73 4.04 23.92
N ASP A 22 16.43 3.85 24.16
CA ASP A 22 15.40 4.89 24.23
C ASP A 22 15.33 5.84 23.01
N MET A 23 15.73 5.33 21.82
CA MET A 23 15.60 6.08 20.58
C MET A 23 14.17 6.02 20.03
N ILE A 24 13.70 7.16 19.48
CA ILE A 24 12.47 7.18 18.69
C ILE A 24 12.75 6.50 17.36
N LEU A 25 12.07 5.38 17.11
CA LEU A 25 12.29 4.53 15.95
C LEU A 25 11.13 4.63 14.95
N SER A 26 11.47 4.82 13.68
CA SER A 26 10.53 4.80 12.57
C SER A 26 10.93 3.72 11.57
N GLU A 27 10.03 2.75 11.36
CA GLU A 27 10.24 1.68 10.38
C GLU A 27 9.44 1.92 9.11
N PHE A 28 10.09 1.74 7.94
CA PHE A 28 9.45 1.82 6.63
C PHE A 28 9.12 0.44 6.12
N ILE A 29 7.87 0.23 5.71
CA ILE A 29 7.42 -1.01 5.09
C ILE A 29 6.96 -0.78 3.66
N LEU A 30 7.08 -1.83 2.83
CA LEU A 30 6.68 -1.80 1.43
C LEU A 30 5.57 -2.82 1.18
N LEU A 31 4.36 -2.33 0.89
CA LEU A 31 3.26 -3.16 0.38
C LEU A 31 3.43 -3.37 -1.12
N GLY A 32 3.05 -4.54 -1.61
CA GLY A 32 3.14 -4.88 -3.03
C GLY A 32 4.51 -5.35 -3.51
N ILE A 33 5.53 -5.38 -2.64
CA ILE A 33 6.90 -5.77 -3.02
C ILE A 33 7.03 -7.27 -3.27
N GLY A 34 6.15 -8.09 -2.72
CA GLY A 34 6.07 -9.52 -2.95
C GLY A 34 5.34 -9.91 -4.24
N GLY A 35 4.70 -8.95 -4.92
CA GLY A 35 3.77 -9.25 -6.01
C GLY A 35 2.58 -10.06 -5.53
N LYS A 36 1.83 -10.65 -6.48
CA LYS A 36 0.65 -11.48 -6.14
C LYS A 36 1.02 -12.73 -5.35
N GLU A 37 2.13 -13.36 -5.69
CA GLU A 37 2.50 -14.68 -5.16
C GLU A 37 2.96 -14.63 -3.69
N LEU A 38 3.65 -13.57 -3.29
CA LEU A 38 4.23 -13.44 -1.94
C LEU A 38 3.54 -12.38 -1.09
N SER A 39 2.34 -11.95 -1.47
CA SER A 39 1.60 -10.89 -0.79
C SER A 39 1.30 -11.23 0.68
N GLU A 40 0.73 -12.40 0.93
CA GLU A 40 0.41 -12.87 2.28
C GLU A 40 1.67 -13.07 3.12
N GLU A 41 2.72 -13.64 2.52
CA GLU A 41 4.01 -13.84 3.18
C GLU A 41 4.67 -12.50 3.54
N ASN A 42 4.63 -11.51 2.63
CA ASN A 42 5.14 -10.16 2.89
C ASN A 42 4.40 -9.52 4.08
N ALA A 43 3.07 -9.61 4.11
CA ALA A 43 2.26 -9.11 5.22
C ALA A 43 2.63 -9.78 6.54
N ALA A 44 2.72 -11.13 6.54
CA ALA A 44 2.97 -11.92 7.74
C ALA A 44 4.36 -11.70 8.32
N GLN A 45 5.41 -11.79 7.50
CA GLN A 45 6.79 -11.64 7.96
C GLN A 45 7.10 -10.21 8.38
N THR A 46 6.53 -9.21 7.69
CA THR A 46 6.66 -7.82 8.08
C THR A 46 5.98 -7.55 9.43
N ALA A 47 4.75 -8.05 9.63
CA ALA A 47 4.06 -7.92 10.90
C ALA A 47 4.81 -8.62 12.05
N LYS A 48 5.34 -9.83 11.79
CA LYS A 48 6.14 -10.58 12.77
C LYS A 48 7.37 -9.78 13.22
N ALA A 49 8.11 -9.18 12.30
CA ALA A 49 9.28 -8.36 12.64
C ALA A 49 8.90 -7.14 13.49
N LEU A 50 7.84 -6.41 13.09
CA LEU A 50 7.39 -5.21 13.79
C LEU A 50 6.77 -5.51 15.17
N ASN A 51 6.12 -6.67 15.32
CA ASN A 51 5.61 -7.12 16.63
C ASN A 51 6.74 -7.37 17.64
N ILE A 52 7.95 -7.69 17.17
CA ILE A 52 9.13 -7.84 18.05
C ILE A 52 9.77 -6.48 18.32
N ILE A 53 9.96 -5.65 17.28
CA ILE A 53 10.64 -4.36 17.36
C ILE A 53 9.82 -3.33 18.14
N GLN A 54 8.50 -3.29 17.94
CA GLN A 54 7.56 -2.29 18.48
C GLN A 54 8.05 -0.85 18.26
N PRO A 55 8.23 -0.41 16.99
CA PRO A 55 8.73 0.94 16.68
C PRO A 55 7.69 2.00 17.07
N ASP A 56 8.13 3.25 17.26
CA ASP A 56 7.21 4.36 17.55
C ASP A 56 6.36 4.74 16.33
N PHE A 57 6.93 4.59 15.11
CA PHE A 57 6.22 4.87 13.87
C PHE A 57 6.38 3.73 12.86
N ILE A 58 5.27 3.34 12.23
CA ILE A 58 5.26 2.42 11.09
C ILE A 58 4.85 3.23 9.85
N ARG A 59 5.79 3.47 8.94
CA ARG A 59 5.56 4.23 7.71
C ARG A 59 5.34 3.29 6.53
N VAL A 60 4.18 3.40 5.93
CA VAL A 60 3.73 2.49 4.87
C VAL A 60 3.85 3.13 3.51
N HIS A 61 4.46 2.42 2.57
CA HIS A 61 4.53 2.80 1.16
C HIS A 61 4.06 1.65 0.28
N ALA A 62 3.19 1.94 -0.69
CA ALA A 62 2.93 1.02 -1.78
C ALA A 62 4.10 1.05 -2.77
N THR A 63 4.50 -0.11 -3.24
CA THR A 63 5.66 -0.25 -4.14
C THR A 63 5.34 0.32 -5.53
N GLY A 64 6.21 1.22 -6.02
CA GLY A 64 6.27 1.64 -7.41
C GLY A 64 7.47 0.99 -8.09
N ILE A 65 7.24 0.16 -9.12
CA ILE A 65 8.28 -0.61 -9.79
C ILE A 65 8.72 0.10 -11.06
N LYS A 66 9.96 0.59 -11.06
CA LYS A 66 10.54 1.26 -12.25
C LYS A 66 10.91 0.22 -13.32
N PRO A 67 10.59 0.48 -14.60
CA PRO A 67 10.87 -0.46 -15.68
C PRO A 67 12.34 -0.86 -15.80
N GLU A 68 13.27 0.06 -15.56
CA GLU A 68 14.72 -0.14 -15.64
C GLU A 68 15.31 -0.88 -14.44
N SER A 69 14.53 -1.10 -13.38
CA SER A 69 14.99 -1.85 -12.21
C SER A 69 15.01 -3.37 -12.50
N LYS A 70 15.79 -4.11 -11.69
CA LYS A 70 15.79 -5.58 -11.75
C LYS A 70 14.38 -6.18 -11.53
N LEU A 71 13.59 -5.58 -10.64
CA LEU A 71 12.20 -6.03 -10.44
C LEU A 71 11.32 -5.69 -11.65
N GLY A 72 11.58 -4.56 -12.32
CA GLY A 72 10.94 -4.21 -13.59
C GLY A 72 11.25 -5.19 -14.72
N GLU A 73 12.45 -5.76 -14.74
CA GLU A 73 12.80 -6.86 -15.66
C GLU A 73 11.94 -8.11 -15.38
N PHE A 74 11.75 -8.47 -14.10
CA PHE A 74 10.90 -9.61 -13.71
C PHE A 74 9.42 -9.38 -14.07
N VAL A 75 8.93 -8.17 -13.99
CA VAL A 75 7.58 -7.81 -14.49
C VAL A 75 7.49 -8.05 -16.00
N ARG A 76 8.47 -7.55 -16.79
CA ARG A 76 8.44 -7.67 -18.25
C ARG A 76 8.56 -9.11 -18.76
N ASN A 77 9.31 -9.97 -18.07
CA ASN A 77 9.49 -11.38 -18.46
C ASN A 77 8.43 -12.30 -17.86
N GLY A 78 7.47 -11.77 -17.08
CA GLY A 78 6.36 -12.52 -16.49
C GLY A 78 6.71 -13.33 -15.23
N SER A 79 7.92 -13.18 -14.69
CA SER A 79 8.33 -13.86 -13.44
C SER A 79 7.94 -13.09 -12.17
N PHE A 80 7.29 -11.94 -12.32
CA PHE A 80 6.70 -11.17 -11.22
C PHE A 80 5.35 -10.59 -11.65
N ALA A 81 4.29 -11.01 -10.99
CA ALA A 81 2.94 -10.52 -11.23
C ALA A 81 2.65 -9.29 -10.35
N LEU A 82 2.39 -8.14 -10.98
CA LEU A 82 2.00 -6.92 -10.29
C LEU A 82 0.67 -7.12 -9.55
N GLN A 83 0.60 -6.58 -8.33
CA GLN A 83 -0.68 -6.44 -7.63
C GLN A 83 -1.46 -5.23 -8.18
N SER A 84 -2.78 -5.39 -8.29
CA SER A 84 -3.72 -4.29 -8.45
C SER A 84 -3.75 -3.41 -7.17
N GLU A 85 -4.40 -2.24 -7.26
CA GLU A 85 -4.62 -1.39 -6.09
C GLU A 85 -5.43 -2.09 -5.01
N GLU A 86 -6.43 -2.87 -5.41
CA GLU A 86 -7.26 -3.66 -4.50
C GLU A 86 -6.44 -4.75 -3.79
N GLU A 87 -5.61 -5.49 -4.53
CA GLU A 87 -4.75 -6.53 -3.95
C GLU A 87 -3.74 -5.95 -2.94
N ILE A 88 -3.21 -4.74 -3.19
CA ILE A 88 -2.36 -4.03 -2.22
C ILE A 88 -3.15 -3.65 -0.96
N VAL A 89 -4.41 -3.24 -1.09
CA VAL A 89 -5.28 -2.94 0.07
C VAL A 89 -5.61 -4.20 0.86
N VAL A 90 -5.82 -5.34 0.18
CA VAL A 90 -5.98 -6.65 0.86
C VAL A 90 -4.73 -7.02 1.65
N GLU A 91 -3.55 -6.86 1.07
CA GLU A 91 -2.27 -7.07 1.77
C GLU A 91 -2.14 -6.14 2.98
N GLN A 92 -2.50 -4.86 2.84
CA GLN A 92 -2.51 -3.90 3.94
C GLN A 92 -3.44 -4.33 5.08
N LYS A 93 -4.63 -4.87 4.73
CA LYS A 93 -5.56 -5.41 5.73
C LYS A 93 -4.95 -6.59 6.49
N LEU A 94 -4.39 -7.57 5.77
CA LEU A 94 -3.75 -8.74 6.37
C LEU A 94 -2.60 -8.33 7.28
N PHE A 95 -1.78 -7.38 6.84
CA PHE A 95 -0.70 -6.82 7.63
C PHE A 95 -1.20 -6.20 8.94
N LEU A 96 -2.18 -5.27 8.85
CA LEU A 96 -2.75 -4.62 10.03
C LEU A 96 -3.40 -5.62 11.00
N GLN A 97 -4.09 -6.65 10.50
CA GLN A 97 -4.71 -7.67 11.33
C GLN A 97 -3.69 -8.45 12.16
N GLN A 98 -2.50 -8.70 11.62
CA GLN A 98 -1.42 -9.46 12.25
C GLN A 98 -0.54 -8.64 13.21
N LEU A 99 -0.64 -7.31 13.18
CA LEU A 99 0.03 -6.48 14.18
C LEU A 99 -0.62 -6.69 15.56
N HIS A 100 0.20 -6.85 16.58
CA HIS A 100 -0.25 -6.90 17.97
C HIS A 100 -0.69 -5.50 18.44
N GLU A 101 -1.32 -5.44 19.61
CA GLU A 101 -1.51 -4.16 20.30
C GLU A 101 -0.14 -3.59 20.68
N MET A 102 0.18 -2.43 20.14
CA MET A 102 1.41 -1.71 20.42
C MET A 102 1.16 -0.21 20.34
N ASP A 103 1.98 0.56 21.00
CA ASP A 103 1.85 2.02 21.05
C ASP A 103 2.61 2.68 19.91
N SER A 104 2.38 2.17 18.70
CA SER A 104 2.97 2.68 17.46
C SER A 104 1.97 3.52 16.70
N TYR A 105 2.43 4.61 16.10
CA TYR A 105 1.63 5.40 15.19
C TYR A 105 1.80 4.90 13.76
N TYR A 106 0.71 4.49 13.14
CA TYR A 106 0.65 4.02 11.75
C TYR A 106 0.51 5.22 10.81
N VAL A 107 1.48 5.40 9.90
CA VAL A 107 1.57 6.53 8.97
C VAL A 107 1.42 6.03 7.54
N ASN A 108 0.32 6.39 6.87
CA ASN A 108 0.00 5.94 5.51
C ASN A 108 -0.26 7.13 4.56
N GLU A 109 0.32 8.28 4.83
CA GLU A 109 0.03 9.54 4.14
C GLU A 109 0.81 9.74 2.83
N HIS A 110 1.70 8.80 2.46
CA HIS A 110 2.47 8.95 1.23
C HIS A 110 1.57 8.88 -0.02
N ILE A 111 1.82 9.75 -0.99
CA ILE A 111 1.01 9.89 -2.22
C ILE A 111 0.86 8.59 -3.02
N VAL A 112 1.82 7.67 -2.91
CA VAL A 112 1.78 6.35 -3.57
C VAL A 112 0.74 5.40 -2.97
N ASN A 113 0.24 5.67 -1.75
CA ASN A 113 -0.77 4.84 -1.11
C ASN A 113 -2.17 5.16 -1.64
N LEU A 114 -3.05 4.17 -1.63
CA LEU A 114 -4.42 4.34 -2.13
C LEU A 114 -5.31 5.06 -1.10
N LEU A 115 -5.38 4.55 0.13
CA LEU A 115 -6.26 5.01 1.20
C LEU A 115 -5.46 5.84 2.22
N LEU A 116 -5.29 7.14 1.95
CA LEU A 116 -4.45 8.02 2.78
C LEU A 116 -4.98 8.26 4.19
N GLU A 117 -6.28 8.06 4.40
CA GLU A 117 -6.93 8.22 5.70
C GLU A 117 -6.67 7.09 6.69
N ILE A 118 -6.04 5.98 6.26
CA ILE A 118 -5.66 4.87 7.15
C ILE A 118 -4.42 5.29 7.93
N ARG A 119 -4.61 5.89 9.09
CA ARG A 119 -3.55 6.35 9.97
C ARG A 119 -4.06 6.47 11.39
N GLY A 120 -3.18 6.40 12.37
CA GLY A 120 -3.53 6.54 13.77
C GLY A 120 -2.69 5.66 14.69
N ASN A 121 -2.98 5.70 15.97
CA ASN A 121 -2.35 4.85 16.96
C ASN A 121 -2.92 3.42 16.88
N LEU A 122 -2.06 2.41 16.78
CA LEU A 122 -2.49 1.00 16.62
C LEU A 122 -3.26 0.46 17.82
N ARG A 123 -2.99 0.95 19.03
CA ARG A 123 -3.68 0.51 20.25
C ARG A 123 -5.14 0.96 20.28
N THR A 124 -5.39 2.19 19.83
CA THR A 124 -6.71 2.84 20.00
C THR A 124 -7.51 2.95 18.72
N GLU A 125 -6.86 3.02 17.53
CA GLU A 125 -7.51 3.37 16.26
C GLU A 125 -7.42 2.25 15.20
N LYS A 126 -6.80 1.10 15.52
CA LYS A 126 -6.63 -0.02 14.57
C LYS A 126 -7.96 -0.49 13.97
N GLN A 127 -9.03 -0.55 14.77
CA GLN A 127 -10.34 -1.00 14.29
C GLN A 127 -10.97 -0.01 13.31
N GLU A 128 -10.76 1.30 13.51
CA GLU A 128 -11.21 2.32 12.58
C GLU A 128 -10.47 2.24 11.23
N MET A 129 -9.16 2.00 11.29
CA MET A 129 -8.33 1.75 10.09
C MET A 129 -8.84 0.53 9.32
N LEU A 130 -9.08 -0.61 9.99
CA LEU A 130 -9.63 -1.81 9.38
C LEU A 130 -11.04 -1.57 8.80
N SER A 131 -11.89 -0.83 9.51
CA SER A 131 -13.23 -0.45 9.03
C SER A 131 -13.16 0.37 7.73
N THR A 132 -12.19 1.28 7.62
CA THR A 132 -11.97 2.08 6.40
C THR A 132 -11.56 1.18 5.22
N ILE A 133 -10.69 0.22 5.45
CA ILE A 133 -10.32 -0.78 4.45
C ILE A 133 -11.54 -1.61 4.03
N ASP A 134 -12.33 -2.08 4.99
CA ASP A 134 -13.53 -2.88 4.70
C ASP A 134 -14.57 -2.09 3.90
N ARG A 135 -14.77 -0.81 4.21
CA ARG A 135 -15.62 0.09 3.41
C ARG A 135 -15.17 0.14 1.95
N PHE A 136 -13.87 0.25 1.68
CA PHE A 136 -13.36 0.20 0.31
C PHE A 136 -13.59 -1.15 -0.34
N LEU A 137 -13.23 -2.25 0.32
CA LEU A 137 -13.33 -3.60 -0.24
C LEU A 137 -14.78 -4.06 -0.47
N THR A 138 -15.76 -3.48 0.23
CA THR A 138 -17.19 -3.77 0.03
C THR A 138 -17.86 -2.92 -1.05
N LEU A 139 -17.17 -1.93 -1.62
CA LEU A 139 -17.68 -1.21 -2.78
C LEU A 139 -17.86 -2.16 -3.98
N PRO A 140 -18.78 -1.86 -4.91
CA PRO A 140 -18.85 -2.52 -6.21
C PRO A 140 -17.50 -2.47 -6.94
N PRO A 141 -17.14 -3.49 -7.76
CA PRO A 141 -15.84 -3.52 -8.46
C PRO A 141 -15.55 -2.30 -9.33
N ASP A 142 -16.56 -1.78 -10.01
CA ASP A 142 -16.49 -0.55 -10.81
C ASP A 142 -16.20 0.70 -9.97
N GLU A 143 -16.79 0.82 -8.80
CA GLU A 143 -16.51 1.91 -7.85
C GLU A 143 -15.09 1.81 -7.26
N ARG A 144 -14.61 0.59 -6.96
CA ARG A 144 -13.22 0.39 -6.52
C ARG A 144 -12.23 0.82 -7.60
N LEU A 145 -12.49 0.43 -8.84
CA LEU A 145 -11.68 0.82 -9.99
C LEU A 145 -11.72 2.35 -10.20
N LEU A 146 -12.92 2.94 -10.15
CA LEU A 146 -13.11 4.38 -10.27
C LEU A 146 -12.33 5.13 -9.20
N PHE A 147 -12.40 4.67 -7.94
CA PHE A 147 -11.63 5.26 -6.85
C PHE A 147 -10.13 5.14 -7.09
N ALA A 148 -9.64 3.95 -7.47
CA ALA A 148 -8.21 3.72 -7.73
C ALA A 148 -7.68 4.65 -8.84
N VAL A 149 -8.37 4.73 -9.97
CA VAL A 149 -8.00 5.60 -11.09
C VAL A 149 -8.10 7.07 -10.70
N GLY A 150 -9.20 7.49 -10.07
CA GLY A 150 -9.38 8.86 -9.61
C GLY A 150 -8.32 9.28 -8.59
N ARG A 151 -7.89 8.36 -7.74
CA ARG A 151 -6.80 8.57 -6.78
C ARG A 151 -5.45 8.79 -7.50
N ARG A 152 -5.15 7.98 -8.53
CA ARG A 152 -3.92 8.11 -9.35
C ARG A 152 -3.90 9.39 -10.18
N LEU A 153 -5.08 9.91 -10.54
CA LEU A 153 -5.23 11.18 -11.26
C LEU A 153 -5.35 12.40 -10.32
N ASN A 154 -5.16 12.24 -9.01
CA ASN A 154 -5.30 13.28 -7.98
C ASN A 154 -6.70 13.95 -7.99
N ILE A 155 -7.73 13.18 -8.32
CA ILE A 155 -9.14 13.61 -8.24
C ILE A 155 -9.69 13.29 -6.83
N PHE A 156 -9.41 12.10 -6.32
CA PHE A 156 -9.81 11.65 -4.98
C PHE A 156 -8.61 11.63 -4.04
N PHE A 157 -8.85 11.96 -2.76
CA PHE A 157 -7.87 11.88 -1.68
C PHE A 157 -8.37 11.05 -0.49
N ARG A 158 -9.69 10.93 -0.36
CA ARG A 158 -10.37 10.13 0.67
C ARG A 158 -11.48 9.31 0.03
N LEU A 159 -11.85 8.21 0.68
CA LEU A 159 -12.92 7.33 0.19
C LEU A 159 -14.26 8.07 0.06
N ASP A 160 -14.55 8.99 0.98
CA ASP A 160 -15.77 9.81 0.93
C ASP A 160 -15.80 10.82 -0.24
N ASP A 161 -14.70 11.01 -0.95
CA ASP A 161 -14.70 11.85 -2.17
C ASP A 161 -15.54 11.23 -3.30
N LEU A 162 -15.74 9.90 -3.30
CA LEU A 162 -16.68 9.21 -4.20
C LEU A 162 -18.11 9.75 -4.10
N LYS A 163 -18.52 10.20 -2.92
CA LYS A 163 -19.86 10.76 -2.68
C LYS A 163 -20.05 12.19 -3.19
N LYS A 164 -18.97 12.84 -3.68
CA LYS A 164 -19.00 14.21 -4.18
C LYS A 164 -19.30 14.21 -5.69
N PRO A 165 -20.51 14.63 -6.15
CA PRO A 165 -20.94 14.42 -7.54
C PRO A 165 -19.97 14.98 -8.59
N LYS A 166 -19.38 16.16 -8.34
CA LYS A 166 -18.43 16.79 -9.28
C LYS A 166 -17.12 16.02 -9.40
N LEU A 167 -16.62 15.43 -8.31
CA LEU A 167 -15.40 14.64 -8.33
C LEU A 167 -15.67 13.28 -8.95
N HIS A 168 -16.81 12.67 -8.63
CA HIS A 168 -17.24 11.40 -9.19
C HIS A 168 -17.36 11.50 -10.71
N GLN A 169 -18.12 12.49 -11.22
CA GLN A 169 -18.27 12.74 -12.65
C GLN A 169 -16.91 12.94 -13.34
N LYS A 170 -16.01 13.75 -12.75
CA LYS A 170 -14.67 13.99 -13.31
C LYS A 170 -13.85 12.69 -13.40
N ALA A 171 -13.96 11.82 -12.41
CA ALA A 171 -13.26 10.54 -12.39
C ALA A 171 -13.83 9.59 -13.46
N GLU A 172 -15.17 9.52 -13.60
CA GLU A 172 -15.83 8.73 -14.63
C GLU A 172 -15.42 9.19 -16.05
N GLU A 173 -15.47 10.49 -16.33
CA GLU A 173 -15.05 11.06 -17.61
C GLU A 173 -13.59 10.69 -17.92
N SER A 174 -12.71 10.77 -16.92
CA SER A 174 -11.29 10.40 -17.06
C SER A 174 -11.11 8.90 -17.33
N LEU A 175 -11.84 8.04 -16.61
CA LEU A 175 -11.83 6.59 -16.82
C LEU A 175 -12.33 6.23 -18.21
N GLN A 176 -13.42 6.83 -18.67
CA GLN A 176 -13.95 6.63 -20.04
C GLN A 176 -12.95 7.09 -21.10
N GLN A 177 -12.22 8.18 -20.90
CA GLN A 177 -11.16 8.61 -21.81
C GLN A 177 -10.00 7.61 -21.88
N ILE A 178 -9.62 6.99 -20.76
CA ILE A 178 -8.59 5.93 -20.76
C ILE A 178 -9.09 4.72 -21.54
N LEU A 179 -10.30 4.25 -21.25
CA LEU A 179 -10.89 3.09 -21.93
C LEU A 179 -11.14 3.30 -23.42
N SER A 180 -11.52 4.52 -23.84
CA SER A 180 -11.71 4.84 -25.25
C SER A 180 -10.41 4.79 -26.08
N LYS A 181 -9.27 5.13 -25.42
CA LYS A 181 -7.94 5.08 -26.05
C LYS A 181 -7.34 3.68 -26.03
N ASN A 182 -7.60 2.92 -24.98
CA ASN A 182 -7.13 1.54 -24.81
C ASN A 182 -8.20 0.69 -24.10
N PRO A 183 -9.11 0.04 -24.83
CA PRO A 183 -10.16 -0.79 -24.24
C PRO A 183 -9.67 -1.99 -23.40
N HIS A 184 -8.41 -2.40 -23.61
CA HIS A 184 -7.78 -3.53 -22.92
C HIS A 184 -6.66 -3.08 -21.97
N VAL A 185 -6.78 -1.86 -21.40
CA VAL A 185 -5.78 -1.34 -20.49
C VAL A 185 -5.60 -2.26 -19.26
N ASP A 186 -4.34 -2.59 -18.98
CA ASP A 186 -3.96 -3.20 -17.69
C ASP A 186 -3.90 -2.11 -16.63
N PHE A 187 -4.92 -2.05 -15.78
CA PHE A 187 -4.99 -1.06 -14.72
C PHE A 187 -3.93 -1.26 -13.63
N ALA A 188 -3.44 -2.48 -13.38
CA ALA A 188 -2.35 -2.71 -12.44
C ALA A 188 -1.05 -2.08 -12.97
N ALA A 189 -0.76 -2.28 -14.24
CA ALA A 189 0.39 -1.66 -14.90
C ALA A 189 0.27 -0.14 -14.97
N LEU A 190 -0.92 0.40 -15.31
CA LEU A 190 -1.19 1.83 -15.34
C LEU A 190 -1.00 2.48 -13.96
N CYS A 191 -1.56 1.91 -12.92
CA CYS A 191 -1.42 2.42 -11.55
C CYS A 191 0.02 2.33 -11.06
N ASN A 192 0.74 1.24 -11.38
CA ASN A 192 2.17 1.14 -11.10
C ASN A 192 2.98 2.22 -11.82
N TYR A 193 2.68 2.50 -13.09
CA TYR A 193 3.34 3.57 -13.86
C TYR A 193 3.16 4.93 -13.19
N VAL A 194 1.97 5.24 -12.68
CA VAL A 194 1.74 6.50 -11.96
C VAL A 194 2.47 6.50 -10.61
N ARG A 195 2.40 5.40 -9.85
CA ARG A 195 3.13 5.30 -8.56
C ARG A 195 4.63 5.54 -8.70
N GLN A 196 5.27 4.90 -9.69
CA GLN A 196 6.73 5.05 -9.89
C GLN A 196 7.14 6.49 -10.22
N SER A 197 6.26 7.29 -10.82
CA SER A 197 6.54 8.69 -11.15
C SER A 197 6.43 9.63 -9.94
N GLN A 198 5.91 9.12 -8.83
CA GLN A 198 5.69 9.85 -7.58
C GLN A 198 6.78 9.57 -6.50
N ILE A 199 7.80 8.76 -6.86
CA ILE A 199 8.90 8.36 -5.97
C ILE A 199 10.20 9.09 -6.32
#